data_9a052ff65593cb1706cf94fbe741be74
#
_entry.id   9a052ff65593cb1706cf94fbe741be74
#
_cell.length_a   1.000
_cell.length_b   1.000
_cell.length_c   1.000
_cell.angle_alpha   90.00
_cell.angle_beta   90.00
_cell.angle_gamma   90.00
#
_symmetry.space_group_name_H-M   'P 1'
#
loop_
_entity.id
_entity.type
_entity.pdbx_description
1 polymer ?
#
loop_
_entity_poly.entity_id
_entity_poly.type
_entity_poly.pdbx_seq_one_letter_code
_entity_poly.pdbx_strand_id
1 'polypeptide(L)'
;IFAKKAKSDNIENGLFKSEVWSYTYKKKFTLIVSKEWLHESDNVLIIDDFMAKGNAVQGLIDIVQEAKCGLEGIGIAIEKGFQGGGDALRAKGLNYKALALIDEVMEDGTLVFRKEDL
;
A
#
# COMPACT_ATOMS: atom_id res chain seq x y z
N ILE A 1 6.36 2.77 12.41
CA ILE A 1 7.61 2.71 11.61
C ILE A 1 7.32 3.04 10.15
N PHE A 2 8.30 3.49 9.43
CA PHE A 2 8.16 3.85 8.02
C PHE A 2 8.89 2.84 7.13
N ALA A 3 8.19 2.37 6.09
CA ALA A 3 8.85 1.72 4.98
C ALA A 3 9.54 2.79 4.12
N LYS A 4 10.75 2.50 3.67
CA LYS A 4 11.54 3.44 2.87
C LYS A 4 11.73 2.91 1.47
N LYS A 5 11.85 3.83 0.51
CA LYS A 5 12.29 3.51 -0.84
C LYS A 5 13.81 3.48 -0.86
N ALA A 6 14.37 2.40 -1.39
CA ALA A 6 15.81 2.26 -1.55
C ALA A 6 16.17 2.14 -3.04
N LYS A 7 17.34 2.69 -3.39
CA LYS A 7 17.95 2.42 -4.68
C LYS A 7 18.57 1.02 -4.63
N SER A 8 18.38 0.23 -5.69
CA SER A 8 18.50 -1.21 -5.70
C SER A 8 19.87 -1.82 -5.37
N ASP A 9 20.96 -1.07 -5.39
CA ASP A 9 22.28 -1.69 -5.48
C ASP A 9 23.06 -1.80 -4.16
N ASN A 10 22.57 -1.21 -3.06
CA ASN A 10 23.26 -1.18 -1.77
C ASN A 10 22.34 -1.54 -0.60
N ILE A 11 21.58 -2.60 -0.74
CA ILE A 11 20.66 -3.00 0.31
C ILE A 11 21.42 -3.86 1.33
N GLU A 12 21.57 -3.31 2.53
CA GLU A 12 22.21 -3.98 3.65
C GLU A 12 21.45 -5.21 4.13
N ASN A 13 22.14 -6.14 4.77
CA ASN A 13 21.51 -7.23 5.49
C ASN A 13 20.68 -6.71 6.68
N GLY A 14 19.67 -7.47 7.09
CA GLY A 14 18.81 -7.07 8.20
C GLY A 14 17.59 -6.25 7.79
N LEU A 15 17.23 -6.30 6.51
CA LEU A 15 16.05 -5.60 5.97
C LEU A 15 15.08 -6.60 5.34
N PHE A 16 13.79 -6.37 5.57
CA PHE A 16 12.74 -6.92 4.71
C PHE A 16 12.65 -6.05 3.45
N LYS A 17 12.46 -6.68 2.30
CA LYS A 17 12.48 -6.03 1.00
C LYS A 17 11.31 -6.48 0.15
N SER A 18 10.78 -5.55 -0.66
CA SER A 18 9.85 -5.88 -1.72
C SER A 18 10.08 -4.97 -2.93
N GLU A 19 10.14 -5.56 -4.13
CA GLU A 19 10.22 -4.79 -5.36
C GLU A 19 8.81 -4.31 -5.75
N VAL A 20 8.72 -3.04 -6.13
CA VAL A 20 7.48 -2.38 -6.51
C VAL A 20 7.67 -1.66 -7.84
N TRP A 21 6.70 -1.83 -8.74
CA TRP A 21 6.67 -1.07 -9.99
C TRP A 21 5.99 0.28 -9.78
N SER A 22 6.64 1.35 -10.20
CA SER A 22 6.06 2.70 -10.20
C SER A 22 5.56 3.05 -11.59
N TYR A 23 4.24 3.20 -11.74
CA TYR A 23 3.64 3.66 -12.99
C TYR A 23 3.96 5.12 -13.29
N THR A 24 4.10 5.95 -12.26
CA THR A 24 4.45 7.36 -12.40
C THR A 24 5.82 7.55 -13.02
N TYR A 25 6.81 6.82 -12.52
CA TYR A 25 8.20 6.94 -12.96
C TYR A 25 8.61 5.85 -13.96
N LYS A 26 7.71 4.90 -14.28
CA LYS A 26 7.94 3.76 -15.19
C LYS A 26 9.21 2.99 -14.86
N LYS A 27 9.45 2.73 -13.59
CA LYS A 27 10.60 1.98 -13.10
C LYS A 27 10.28 1.23 -11.82
N LYS A 28 11.13 0.27 -11.50
CA LYS A 28 11.06 -0.45 -10.24
C LYS A 28 11.79 0.32 -9.14
N PHE A 29 11.26 0.21 -7.93
CA PHE A 29 11.98 0.60 -6.72
C PHE A 29 11.82 -0.49 -5.66
N THR A 30 12.67 -0.46 -4.65
CA THR A 30 12.62 -1.43 -3.56
C THR A 30 12.09 -0.76 -2.30
N LEU A 31 11.04 -1.32 -1.71
CA LEU A 31 10.61 -0.96 -0.36
C LEU A 31 11.43 -1.76 0.65
N ILE A 32 11.86 -1.10 1.70
CA ILE A 32 12.61 -1.71 2.78
C ILE A 32 12.04 -1.36 4.16
N VAL A 33 12.08 -2.34 5.07
CA VAL A 33 11.76 -2.16 6.48
C VAL A 33 12.81 -2.89 7.29
N SER A 34 13.35 -2.23 8.32
CA SER A 34 14.33 -2.87 9.20
C SER A 34 13.72 -4.04 9.98
N LYS A 35 14.43 -5.17 10.00
CA LYS A 35 14.06 -6.34 10.82
C LYS A 35 14.10 -6.03 12.32
N GLU A 36 14.81 -4.98 12.70
CA GLU A 36 14.87 -4.51 14.09
C GLU A 36 13.50 -4.05 14.61
N TRP A 37 12.66 -3.51 13.73
CA TRP A 37 11.40 -2.88 14.10
C TRP A 37 10.14 -3.68 13.74
N LEU A 38 10.30 -4.82 13.09
CA LEU A 38 9.17 -5.64 12.64
C LEU A 38 9.40 -7.09 13.00
N HIS A 39 8.56 -7.62 13.86
CA HIS A 39 8.72 -8.94 14.46
C HIS A 39 7.48 -9.81 14.22
N GLU A 40 7.67 -11.11 14.25
CA GLU A 40 6.62 -12.11 14.01
C GLU A 40 5.42 -11.97 14.96
N SER A 41 5.64 -11.45 16.17
CA SER A 41 4.57 -11.19 17.14
C SER A 41 3.75 -9.93 16.89
N ASP A 42 4.15 -9.10 15.92
CA ASP A 42 3.48 -7.83 15.65
C ASP A 42 2.19 -8.03 14.83
N ASN A 43 1.18 -7.22 15.14
CA ASN A 43 0.01 -7.02 14.31
C ASN A 43 0.17 -5.68 13.59
N VAL A 44 0.20 -5.70 12.27
CA VAL A 44 0.54 -4.54 11.47
C VAL A 44 -0.72 -3.89 10.90
N LEU A 45 -0.81 -2.58 11.08
CA LEU A 45 -1.74 -1.74 10.36
C LEU A 45 -0.95 -0.96 9.30
N ILE A 46 -1.27 -1.17 8.04
CA ILE A 46 -0.66 -0.44 6.94
C ILE A 46 -1.42 0.87 6.75
N ILE A 47 -0.70 2.00 6.76
CA ILE A 47 -1.26 3.33 6.53
C ILE A 47 -0.49 3.97 5.38
N ASP A 48 -1.23 4.50 4.40
CA ASP A 48 -0.64 5.24 3.29
C ASP A 48 -1.56 6.39 2.87
N ASP A 49 -1.04 7.31 2.08
CA ASP A 49 -1.79 8.50 1.66
C ASP A 49 -2.68 8.25 0.45
N PHE A 50 -2.17 7.62 -0.60
CA PHE A 50 -2.90 7.38 -1.84
C PHE A 50 -2.94 5.90 -2.23
N MET A 51 -4.10 5.47 -2.70
CA MET A 51 -4.28 4.18 -3.34
C MET A 51 -4.65 4.39 -4.81
N ALA A 52 -3.85 3.88 -5.71
CA ALA A 52 -4.13 3.87 -7.14
C ALA A 52 -4.28 2.42 -7.63
N LYS A 53 -3.28 1.85 -8.24
CA LYS A 53 -3.30 0.46 -8.72
C LYS A 53 -2.97 -0.56 -7.63
N GLY A 54 -2.43 -0.12 -6.51
CA GLY A 54 -2.18 -0.97 -5.35
C GLY A 54 -0.78 -1.57 -5.28
N ASN A 55 0.15 -1.19 -6.15
CA ASN A 55 1.48 -1.79 -6.18
C ASN A 55 2.28 -1.52 -4.91
N ALA A 56 2.26 -0.29 -4.40
CA ALA A 56 2.95 0.06 -3.16
C ALA A 56 2.37 -0.69 -1.96
N VAL A 57 1.05 -0.72 -1.85
CA VAL A 57 0.38 -1.46 -0.76
C VAL A 57 0.65 -2.96 -0.87
N GLN A 58 0.64 -3.52 -2.08
CA GLN A 58 0.99 -4.93 -2.25
C GLN A 58 2.43 -5.22 -1.81
N GLY A 59 3.36 -4.31 -2.10
CA GLY A 59 4.73 -4.42 -1.61
C GLY A 59 4.83 -4.41 -0.09
N LEU A 60 4.03 -3.57 0.58
CA LEU A 60 3.95 -3.55 2.04
C LEU A 60 3.34 -4.84 2.60
N ILE A 61 2.30 -5.37 1.96
CA ILE A 61 1.70 -6.65 2.32
C ILE A 61 2.74 -7.78 2.20
N ASP A 62 3.52 -7.79 1.13
CA ASP A 62 4.57 -8.78 0.92
C ASP A 62 5.63 -8.74 2.03
N ILE A 63 6.00 -7.54 2.50
CA ILE A 63 6.91 -7.36 3.62
C ILE A 63 6.31 -7.93 4.91
N VAL A 64 5.03 -7.65 5.18
CA VAL A 64 4.32 -8.18 6.36
C VAL A 64 4.31 -9.71 6.34
N GLN A 65 4.07 -10.30 5.17
CA GLN A 65 4.08 -11.76 4.99
C GLN A 65 5.48 -12.34 5.18
N GLU A 66 6.51 -11.71 4.63
CA GLU A 66 7.91 -12.15 4.81
C GLU A 66 8.32 -12.10 6.28
N ALA A 67 7.89 -11.07 7.00
CA ALA A 67 8.13 -10.92 8.44
C ALA A 67 7.27 -11.86 9.29
N LYS A 68 6.30 -12.55 8.68
CA LYS A 68 5.35 -13.44 9.34
C LYS A 68 4.51 -12.75 10.42
N CYS A 69 4.27 -11.45 10.23
CA CYS A 69 3.40 -10.65 11.10
C CYS A 69 1.93 -10.87 10.78
N GLY A 70 1.07 -10.57 11.74
CA GLY A 70 -0.36 -10.41 11.45
C GLY A 70 -0.62 -9.11 10.69
N LEU A 71 -1.54 -9.14 9.75
CA LEU A 71 -2.04 -7.94 9.07
C LEU A 71 -3.40 -7.58 9.65
N GLU A 72 -3.44 -6.53 10.47
CA GLU A 72 -4.66 -6.09 11.14
C GLU A 72 -5.60 -5.36 10.18
N GLY A 73 -5.04 -4.57 9.29
CA GLY A 73 -5.82 -3.81 8.33
C GLY A 73 -4.97 -2.88 7.48
N ILE A 74 -5.65 -2.19 6.56
CA ILE A 74 -5.04 -1.23 5.65
C ILE A 74 -5.91 0.02 5.64
N GLY A 75 -5.33 1.17 5.98
CA GLY A 75 -5.98 2.47 5.95
C GLY A 75 -5.33 3.38 4.94
N ILE A 76 -6.15 3.98 4.07
CA ILE A 76 -5.71 4.88 3.01
C ILE A 76 -6.45 6.20 3.17
N ALA A 77 -5.75 7.32 3.03
CA ALA A 77 -6.40 8.62 3.09
C ALA A 77 -7.28 8.85 1.85
N ILE A 78 -6.72 8.70 0.66
CA ILE A 78 -7.44 8.95 -0.60
C ILE A 78 -7.26 7.77 -1.54
N GLU A 79 -8.37 7.18 -1.95
CA GLU A 79 -8.39 6.12 -2.95
C GLU A 79 -8.85 6.67 -4.29
N LYS A 80 -8.05 6.41 -5.33
CA LYS A 80 -8.45 6.62 -6.73
C LYS A 80 -9.16 5.35 -7.20
N GLY A 81 -10.47 5.26 -6.94
CA GLY A 81 -11.26 4.04 -7.14
C GLY A 81 -11.23 3.52 -8.57
N PHE A 82 -11.16 4.44 -9.54
CA PHE A 82 -11.09 4.10 -10.97
C PHE A 82 -9.76 3.41 -11.38
N GLN A 83 -8.75 3.38 -10.51
CA GLN A 83 -7.50 2.66 -10.75
C GLN A 83 -7.54 1.19 -10.33
N GLY A 84 -8.52 0.80 -9.51
CA GLY A 84 -8.83 -0.60 -9.22
C GLY A 84 -8.10 -1.23 -8.04
N GLY A 85 -7.08 -0.61 -7.47
CA GLY A 85 -6.27 -1.22 -6.40
C GLY A 85 -7.08 -1.51 -5.12
N GLY A 86 -7.93 -0.57 -4.71
CA GLY A 86 -8.78 -0.74 -3.53
C GLY A 86 -9.82 -1.84 -3.73
N ASP A 87 -10.49 -1.86 -4.87
CA ASP A 87 -11.48 -2.90 -5.17
C ASP A 87 -10.84 -4.30 -5.20
N ALA A 88 -9.60 -4.42 -5.68
CA ALA A 88 -8.87 -5.68 -5.64
C ALA A 88 -8.64 -6.17 -4.19
N LEU A 89 -8.31 -5.28 -3.27
CA LEU A 89 -8.13 -5.63 -1.86
C LEU A 89 -9.44 -6.01 -1.19
N ARG A 90 -10.52 -5.29 -1.49
CA ARG A 90 -11.86 -5.63 -1.00
C ARG A 90 -12.30 -7.02 -1.48
N ALA A 91 -12.04 -7.33 -2.74
CA ALA A 91 -12.37 -8.63 -3.32
C ALA A 91 -11.63 -9.79 -2.63
N LYS A 92 -10.45 -9.55 -2.07
CA LYS A 92 -9.69 -10.53 -1.28
C LYS A 92 -10.20 -10.67 0.15
N GLY A 93 -11.19 -9.88 0.57
CA GLY A 93 -11.72 -9.91 1.92
C GLY A 93 -10.81 -9.27 2.98
N LEU A 94 -9.84 -8.45 2.57
CA LEU A 94 -8.96 -7.75 3.51
C LEU A 94 -9.71 -6.62 4.22
N ASN A 95 -9.32 -6.35 5.46
CA ASN A 95 -9.81 -5.21 6.22
C ASN A 95 -9.18 -3.93 5.68
N TYR A 96 -9.84 -3.34 4.69
CA TYR A 96 -9.35 -2.19 3.94
C TYR A 96 -10.36 -1.04 4.02
N LYS A 97 -9.89 0.16 4.39
CA LYS A 97 -10.70 1.37 4.46
C LYS A 97 -9.97 2.56 3.84
N ALA A 98 -10.71 3.36 3.10
CA ALA A 98 -10.27 4.66 2.60
C ALA A 98 -11.12 5.76 3.24
N LEU A 99 -10.49 6.88 3.60
CA LEU A 99 -11.23 8.03 4.14
C LEU A 99 -12.02 8.74 3.04
N ALA A 100 -11.45 8.85 1.84
CA ALA A 100 -12.11 9.41 0.67
C ALA A 100 -11.87 8.48 -0.51
N LEU A 101 -12.95 8.10 -1.21
CA LEU A 101 -12.86 7.27 -2.41
C LEU A 101 -13.40 8.07 -3.59
N ILE A 102 -12.51 8.36 -4.55
CA ILE A 102 -12.86 9.05 -5.79
C ILE A 102 -13.22 7.99 -6.82
N ASP A 103 -14.50 7.96 -7.22
CA ASP A 103 -15.00 6.99 -8.18
C ASP A 103 -14.68 7.41 -9.61
N GLU A 104 -14.72 8.70 -9.88
CA GLU A 104 -14.55 9.24 -11.21
C GLU A 104 -14.01 10.68 -11.15
N VAL A 105 -13.20 11.05 -12.13
CA VAL A 105 -12.81 12.43 -12.39
C VAL A 105 -13.44 12.83 -13.72
N MET A 106 -14.34 13.80 -13.70
CA MET A 106 -15.02 14.28 -14.90
C MET A 106 -14.11 15.17 -15.74
N GLU A 107 -14.49 15.40 -17.00
CA GLU A 107 -13.69 16.19 -17.95
C GLU A 107 -13.42 17.63 -17.46
N ASP A 108 -14.34 18.21 -16.71
CA ASP A 108 -14.18 19.55 -16.13
C ASP A 108 -13.36 19.57 -14.83
N GLY A 109 -12.85 18.42 -14.41
CA GLY A 109 -12.09 18.27 -13.16
C GLY A 109 -12.94 17.97 -11.92
N THR A 110 -14.26 17.89 -12.06
CA THR A 110 -15.15 17.55 -10.95
C THR A 110 -14.88 16.13 -10.45
N LEU A 111 -14.75 15.96 -9.13
CA LEU A 111 -14.57 14.66 -8.49
C LEU A 111 -15.92 14.07 -8.10
N VAL A 112 -16.11 12.78 -8.41
CA VAL A 112 -17.26 12.01 -7.97
C VAL A 112 -16.80 11.04 -6.88
N PHE A 113 -17.32 11.21 -5.67
CA PHE A 113 -16.97 10.37 -4.54
C PHE A 113 -17.95 9.19 -4.42
N ARG A 114 -17.39 8.03 -4.08
CA ARG A 114 -18.21 6.87 -3.71
C ARG A 114 -18.58 6.99 -2.23
N LYS A 115 -19.84 6.74 -1.89
CA LYS A 115 -20.23 6.60 -0.51
C LYS A 115 -19.74 5.27 0.03
N GLU A 116 -19.01 5.31 1.12
CA GLU A 116 -18.67 4.13 1.90
C GLU A 116 -19.29 4.27 3.30
N ASP A 117 -19.81 3.17 3.81
CA ASP A 117 -20.20 3.06 5.21
C ASP A 117 -18.93 2.73 6.00
N LEU A 118 -18.46 3.70 6.74
CA LEU A 118 -17.28 3.55 7.60
C LEU A 118 -17.63 2.83 8.89
#